data_4f83b33c4e52f9553b49116ec38476f3
#
_entry.id   4f83b33c4e52f9553b49116ec38476f3
#
_cell.length_a   1.000
_cell.length_b   1.000
_cell.length_c   1.000
_cell.angle_alpha   90.00
_cell.angle_beta   90.00
_cell.angle_gamma   90.00
#
_symmetry.space_group_name_H-M   'P 1'
#
loop_
_entity.id
_entity.type
_entity.pdbx_description
1 polymer ?
#
loop_
_entity_poly.entity_id
_entity_poly.type
_entity_poly.pdbx_seq_one_letter_code
_entity_poly.pdbx_strand_id
1 'polypeptide(L)'
;MMANKISNSERIARNTMLLYIRMLFVMGVTLFTSRIILQALGVVDFGIYNVVGGLSGAFVFFSSALSSSTQRYLNVFLGRNEMDKVQKVFNLSLLIYSGIALIMVLTGLIIGNWLIVDKLVIPQEKLSDAIIVFYSMLFSLGLTLVFSVYESVLIARENMKLYAYLGMFDAMAKFCLLY
;
A
#
# COMPACT_ATOMS: atom_id res chain seq x y z
N MET A 1 -16.18 30.24 -27.56
CA MET A 1 -16.12 29.24 -26.47
C MET A 1 -14.63 28.95 -26.22
N MET A 2 -13.95 29.75 -25.39
CA MET A 2 -12.54 29.60 -25.09
C MET A 2 -12.40 28.52 -24.02
N ALA A 3 -12.08 27.28 -24.41
CA ALA A 3 -11.67 26.26 -23.49
C ALA A 3 -10.37 26.72 -22.84
N ASN A 4 -10.42 27.01 -21.55
CA ASN A 4 -9.31 27.47 -20.73
C ASN A 4 -8.19 26.40 -20.76
N LYS A 5 -7.20 26.60 -21.62
CA LYS A 5 -6.04 25.71 -21.75
C LYS A 5 -5.15 25.98 -20.54
N ILE A 6 -5.49 25.32 -19.42
CA ILE A 6 -4.66 25.33 -18.21
C ILE A 6 -3.23 25.01 -18.65
N SER A 7 -2.29 25.88 -18.35
CA SER A 7 -0.88 25.67 -18.73
C SER A 7 -0.37 24.36 -18.08
N ASN A 8 0.56 23.67 -18.72
CA ASN A 8 1.13 22.45 -18.15
C ASN A 8 1.71 22.70 -16.74
N SER A 9 2.28 23.88 -16.51
CA SER A 9 2.79 24.29 -15.19
C SER A 9 1.70 24.38 -14.13
N GLU A 10 0.53 24.95 -14.45
CA GLU A 10 -0.60 25.05 -13.51
C GLU A 10 -1.19 23.67 -13.20
N ARG A 11 -1.23 22.78 -14.19
CA ARG A 11 -1.68 21.39 -13.98
C ARG A 11 -0.73 20.65 -13.06
N ILE A 12 0.57 20.77 -13.26
CA ILE A 12 1.61 20.17 -12.41
C ILE A 12 1.53 20.76 -11.01
N ALA A 13 1.48 22.07 -10.85
CA ALA A 13 1.39 22.72 -9.54
C ALA A 13 0.15 22.28 -8.75
N ARG A 14 -1.01 22.21 -9.39
CA ARG A 14 -2.25 21.74 -8.77
C ARG A 14 -2.19 20.26 -8.35
N ASN A 15 -1.62 19.42 -9.21
CA ASN A 15 -1.46 18.00 -8.89
C ASN A 15 -0.50 17.80 -7.72
N THR A 16 0.61 18.52 -7.70
CA THR A 16 1.58 18.51 -6.60
C THR A 16 0.93 18.98 -5.30
N MET A 17 0.19 20.09 -5.34
CA MET A 17 -0.51 20.60 -4.15
C MET A 17 -1.51 19.58 -3.58
N LEU A 18 -2.27 18.89 -4.44
CA LEU A 18 -3.19 17.84 -4.01
C LEU A 18 -2.47 16.66 -3.34
N LEU A 19 -1.29 16.28 -3.85
CA LEU A 19 -0.48 15.22 -3.25
C LEU A 19 0.09 15.64 -1.89
N TYR A 20 0.51 16.89 -1.71
CA TYR A 20 0.94 17.41 -0.41
C TYR A 20 -0.20 17.44 0.60
N ILE A 21 -1.38 17.94 0.21
CA ILE A 21 -2.56 17.95 1.08
C ILE A 21 -2.91 16.52 1.51
N ARG A 22 -2.94 15.56 0.57
CA ARG A 22 -3.14 14.14 0.88
C ARG A 22 -2.11 13.64 1.88
N MET A 23 -0.81 13.92 1.63
CA MET A 23 0.27 13.45 2.50
C MET A 23 0.12 13.99 3.93
N LEU A 24 -0.14 15.28 4.10
CA LEU A 24 -0.34 15.89 5.40
C LEU A 24 -1.58 15.33 6.11
N PHE A 25 -2.67 15.13 5.36
CA PHE A 25 -3.90 14.55 5.90
C PHE A 25 -3.68 13.11 6.38
N VAL A 26 -3.10 12.25 5.54
CA VAL A 26 -2.80 10.86 5.87
C VAL A 26 -1.83 10.78 7.06
N MET A 27 -0.80 11.63 7.10
CA MET A 27 0.14 11.71 8.21
C MET A 27 -0.57 12.09 9.52
N GLY A 28 -1.44 13.11 9.48
CA GLY A 28 -2.24 13.50 10.64
C GLY A 28 -3.11 12.36 11.16
N VAL A 29 -3.87 11.71 10.27
CA VAL A 29 -4.71 10.55 10.62
C VAL A 29 -3.86 9.42 11.20
N THR A 30 -2.70 9.11 10.61
CA THR A 30 -1.81 8.04 11.07
C THR A 30 -1.28 8.32 12.48
N LEU A 31 -0.90 9.56 12.78
CA LEU A 31 -0.45 9.94 14.12
C LEU A 31 -1.56 9.78 15.18
N PHE A 32 -2.78 10.22 14.86
CA PHE A 32 -3.93 10.01 15.75
C PHE A 32 -4.24 8.52 15.92
N THR A 33 -4.26 7.76 14.85
CA THR A 33 -4.50 6.32 14.86
C THR A 33 -3.47 5.59 15.72
N SER A 34 -2.18 5.90 15.56
CA SER A 34 -1.10 5.29 16.35
C SER A 34 -1.26 5.55 17.85
N ARG A 35 -1.71 6.76 18.22
CA ARG A 35 -1.99 7.11 19.62
C ARG A 35 -3.15 6.29 20.20
N ILE A 36 -4.23 6.15 19.44
CA ILE A 36 -5.41 5.37 19.86
C ILE A 36 -5.04 3.89 20.03
N ILE A 37 -4.32 3.32 19.06
CA ILE A 37 -3.86 1.92 19.12
C ILE A 37 -2.96 1.72 20.35
N LEU A 38 -2.02 2.63 20.62
CA LEU A 38 -1.15 2.54 21.79
C LEU A 38 -1.93 2.60 23.10
N GLN A 39 -2.96 3.44 23.17
CA GLN A 39 -3.81 3.56 24.36
C GLN A 39 -4.70 2.32 24.56
N ALA A 40 -5.21 1.72 23.47
CA ALA A 40 -6.08 0.57 23.51
C ALA A 40 -5.32 -0.75 23.80
N LEU A 41 -4.17 -0.94 23.18
CA LEU A 41 -3.37 -2.16 23.31
C LEU A 41 -2.40 -2.12 24.51
N GLY A 42 -1.99 -0.92 24.93
CA GLY A 42 -0.89 -0.76 25.87
C GLY A 42 0.48 -0.93 25.22
N VAL A 43 1.54 -0.66 25.97
CA VAL A 43 2.92 -0.62 25.46
C VAL A 43 3.41 -1.98 24.98
N VAL A 44 3.07 -3.05 25.66
CA VAL A 44 3.55 -4.42 25.34
C VAL A 44 2.94 -4.92 24.06
N ASP A 45 1.62 -4.88 23.93
CA ASP A 45 0.91 -5.39 22.75
C ASP A 45 1.15 -4.51 21.53
N PHE A 46 1.28 -3.20 21.72
CA PHE A 46 1.72 -2.27 20.67
C PHE A 46 3.15 -2.55 20.20
N GLY A 47 4.04 -2.95 21.12
CA GLY A 47 5.38 -3.40 20.79
C GLY A 47 5.35 -4.66 19.91
N ILE A 48 4.58 -5.67 20.29
CA ILE A 48 4.40 -6.90 19.51
C ILE A 48 3.84 -6.60 18.11
N TYR A 49 2.80 -5.76 18.04
CA TYR A 49 2.21 -5.30 16.78
C TYR A 49 3.24 -4.66 15.85
N ASN A 50 4.11 -3.79 16.37
CA ASN A 50 5.15 -3.13 15.58
C ASN A 50 6.26 -4.08 15.13
N VAL A 51 6.68 -5.02 15.96
CA VAL A 51 7.68 -6.04 15.61
C VAL A 51 7.16 -6.93 14.49
N VAL A 52 5.94 -7.43 14.64
CA VAL A 52 5.26 -8.26 13.63
C VAL A 52 5.03 -7.45 12.33
N GLY A 53 4.60 -6.20 12.46
CA GLY A 53 4.43 -5.28 11.33
C GLY A 53 5.74 -4.97 10.61
N GLY A 54 6.85 -4.88 11.34
CA GLY A 54 8.18 -4.67 10.79
C GLY A 54 8.64 -5.79 9.85
N LEU A 55 8.32 -7.03 10.17
CA LEU A 55 8.56 -8.17 9.27
C LEU A 55 7.85 -8.00 7.93
N SER A 56 6.63 -7.47 7.99
CA SER A 56 5.84 -7.15 6.80
C SER A 56 6.43 -6.00 5.98
N GLY A 57 7.11 -5.05 6.63
CA GLY A 57 7.72 -3.88 5.99
C GLY A 57 8.77 -4.23 4.94
N ALA A 58 9.50 -5.34 5.11
CA ALA A 58 10.46 -5.82 4.12
C ALA A 58 9.81 -6.10 2.75
N PHE A 59 8.57 -6.51 2.73
CA PHE A 59 7.83 -6.81 1.50
C PHE A 59 7.34 -5.55 0.75
N VAL A 60 7.18 -4.43 1.46
CA VAL A 60 6.77 -3.14 0.85
C VAL A 60 7.81 -2.65 -0.16
N PHE A 61 9.09 -2.93 0.08
CA PHE A 61 10.17 -2.59 -0.85
C PHE A 61 9.96 -3.24 -2.23
N PHE A 62 9.58 -4.52 -2.26
CA PHE A 62 9.29 -5.22 -3.51
C PHE A 62 8.09 -4.62 -4.25
N SER A 63 7.04 -4.26 -3.53
CA SER A 63 5.86 -3.61 -4.12
C SER A 63 6.21 -2.31 -4.81
N SER A 64 7.05 -1.47 -4.20
CA SER A 64 7.43 -0.18 -4.77
C SER A 64 8.27 -0.31 -6.04
N ALA A 65 9.20 -1.27 -6.07
CA ALA A 65 10.02 -1.55 -7.25
C ALA A 65 9.18 -2.06 -8.43
N LEU A 66 8.27 -2.99 -8.18
CA LEU A 66 7.34 -3.52 -9.17
C LEU A 66 6.41 -2.44 -9.72
N SER A 67 5.82 -1.64 -8.83
CA SER A 67 4.92 -0.54 -9.20
C SER A 67 5.63 0.50 -10.08
N SER A 68 6.85 0.91 -9.73
CA SER A 68 7.65 1.85 -10.52
C SER A 68 7.95 1.30 -11.92
N SER A 69 8.27 0.01 -12.02
CA SER A 69 8.53 -0.65 -13.30
C SER A 69 7.28 -0.66 -14.19
N THR A 70 6.14 -1.08 -13.62
CA THR A 70 4.86 -1.11 -14.34
C THR A 70 4.44 0.29 -14.80
N GLN A 71 4.56 1.30 -13.94
CA GLN A 71 4.27 2.70 -14.30
C GLN A 71 5.10 3.18 -15.49
N ARG A 72 6.39 2.83 -15.53
CA ARG A 72 7.26 3.20 -16.64
C ARG A 72 6.76 2.64 -17.99
N TYR A 73 6.41 1.35 -18.04
CA TYR A 73 5.87 0.74 -19.27
C TYR A 73 4.52 1.34 -19.66
N LEU A 74 3.63 1.53 -18.69
CA LEU A 74 2.33 2.15 -18.92
C LEU A 74 2.48 3.57 -19.48
N ASN A 75 3.38 4.39 -18.92
CA ASN A 75 3.63 5.76 -19.38
C ASN A 75 4.12 5.80 -20.83
N VAL A 76 5.02 4.87 -21.21
CA VAL A 76 5.54 4.79 -22.60
C VAL A 76 4.42 4.45 -23.59
N PHE A 77 3.59 3.44 -23.29
CA PHE A 77 2.53 3.03 -24.21
C PHE A 77 1.35 3.99 -24.22
N LEU A 78 1.02 4.63 -23.09
CA LEU A 78 0.04 5.72 -23.05
C LEU A 78 0.50 6.92 -23.87
N GLY A 79 1.78 7.30 -23.78
CA GLY A 79 2.35 8.39 -24.59
C GLY A 79 2.36 8.12 -26.10
N ARG A 80 2.36 6.84 -26.50
CA ARG A 80 2.27 6.41 -27.90
C ARG A 80 0.83 6.16 -28.38
N ASN A 81 -0.18 6.34 -27.53
CA ASN A 81 -1.59 6.00 -27.79
C ASN A 81 -1.84 4.51 -28.18
N GLU A 82 -0.96 3.60 -27.74
CA GLU A 82 -1.03 2.17 -28.05
C GLU A 82 -1.87 1.44 -26.98
N MET A 83 -3.19 1.65 -26.96
CA MET A 83 -4.09 1.14 -25.93
C MET A 83 -4.08 -0.39 -25.81
N ASP A 84 -3.92 -1.13 -26.91
CA ASP A 84 -3.82 -2.59 -26.90
C ASP A 84 -2.60 -3.07 -26.09
N LYS A 85 -1.48 -2.34 -26.17
CA LYS A 85 -0.27 -2.65 -25.40
C LYS A 85 -0.43 -2.27 -23.93
N VAL A 86 -1.13 -1.17 -23.63
CA VAL A 86 -1.48 -0.78 -22.26
C VAL A 86 -2.27 -1.89 -21.57
N GLN A 87 -3.29 -2.44 -22.25
CA GLN A 87 -4.10 -3.53 -21.72
C GLN A 87 -3.28 -4.82 -21.51
N LYS A 88 -2.39 -5.16 -22.45
CA LYS A 88 -1.49 -6.31 -22.32
C LYS A 88 -0.55 -6.15 -21.12
N VAL A 89 0.06 -4.97 -20.94
CA VAL A 89 0.93 -4.69 -19.79
C VAL A 89 0.15 -4.79 -18.48
N PHE A 90 -1.06 -4.24 -18.43
CA PHE A 90 -1.92 -4.34 -17.26
C PHE A 90 -2.21 -5.80 -16.87
N ASN A 91 -2.70 -6.59 -17.83
CA ASN A 91 -3.03 -8.01 -17.59
C ASN A 91 -1.80 -8.83 -17.18
N LEU A 92 -0.67 -8.59 -17.85
CA LEU A 92 0.58 -9.27 -17.52
C LEU A 92 1.08 -8.87 -16.13
N SER A 93 1.04 -7.58 -15.80
CA SER A 93 1.40 -7.10 -14.46
C SER A 93 0.51 -7.70 -13.39
N LEU A 94 -0.81 -7.77 -13.62
CA LEU A 94 -1.75 -8.38 -12.68
C LEU A 94 -1.42 -9.86 -12.42
N LEU A 95 -1.10 -10.61 -13.47
CA LEU A 95 -0.71 -12.03 -13.37
C LEU A 95 0.61 -12.18 -12.59
N ILE A 96 1.62 -11.39 -12.93
CA ILE A 96 2.92 -11.42 -12.25
C ILE A 96 2.78 -11.05 -10.77
N TYR A 97 2.04 -9.97 -10.46
CA TYR A 97 1.87 -9.53 -9.08
C TYR A 97 1.07 -10.53 -8.25
N SER A 98 0.05 -11.16 -8.85
CA SER A 98 -0.70 -12.23 -8.18
C SER A 98 0.20 -13.45 -7.90
N GLY A 99 1.06 -13.82 -8.84
CA GLY A 99 2.05 -14.90 -8.64
C GLY A 99 3.05 -14.57 -7.54
N ILE A 100 3.61 -13.34 -7.54
CA ILE A 100 4.53 -12.88 -6.50
C ILE A 100 3.82 -12.79 -5.14
N ALA A 101 2.59 -12.26 -5.09
CA ALA A 101 1.80 -12.20 -3.86
C ALA A 101 1.57 -13.58 -3.27
N LEU A 102 1.24 -14.56 -4.10
CA LEU A 102 1.07 -15.95 -3.67
C LEU A 102 2.35 -16.52 -3.07
N ILE A 103 3.49 -16.36 -3.77
CA ILE A 103 4.79 -16.81 -3.28
C ILE A 103 5.15 -16.12 -1.96
N MET A 104 4.94 -14.80 -1.87
CA MET A 104 5.18 -14.03 -0.64
C MET A 104 4.33 -14.52 0.53
N VAL A 105 3.04 -14.77 0.30
CA VAL A 105 2.15 -15.31 1.35
C VAL A 105 2.60 -16.70 1.77
N LEU A 106 2.90 -17.60 0.84
CA LEU A 106 3.36 -18.95 1.16
C LEU A 106 4.69 -18.96 1.92
N THR A 107 5.67 -18.18 1.47
CA THR A 107 6.96 -18.06 2.16
C THR A 107 6.79 -17.39 3.53
N GLY A 108 5.93 -16.39 3.63
CA GLY A 108 5.60 -15.72 4.87
C GLY A 108 4.94 -16.65 5.89
N LEU A 109 4.04 -17.53 5.45
CA LEU A 109 3.43 -18.55 6.33
C LEU A 109 4.48 -19.51 6.91
N ILE A 110 5.45 -19.94 6.11
CA ILE A 110 6.50 -20.86 6.54
C ILE A 110 7.52 -20.19 7.45
N ILE A 111 8.14 -19.12 6.94
CA ILE A 111 9.25 -18.41 7.62
C ILE A 111 8.72 -17.62 8.82
N GLY A 112 7.57 -16.98 8.67
CA GLY A 112 7.01 -16.13 9.71
C GLY A 112 6.57 -16.91 10.94
N ASN A 113 5.97 -18.09 10.75
CA ASN A 113 5.62 -18.96 11.87
C ASN A 113 6.87 -19.40 12.65
N TRP A 114 7.89 -19.86 11.94
CA TRP A 114 9.18 -20.21 12.55
C TRP A 114 9.81 -19.03 13.30
N LEU A 115 9.77 -17.84 12.71
CA LEU A 115 10.35 -16.65 13.30
C LEU A 115 9.61 -16.20 14.58
N ILE A 116 8.28 -16.23 14.55
CA ILE A 116 7.43 -15.82 15.69
C ILE A 116 7.56 -16.80 16.85
N VAL A 117 7.60 -18.10 16.56
CA VAL A 117 7.60 -19.14 17.59
C VAL A 117 9.00 -19.36 18.17
N ASP A 118 10.04 -19.40 17.32
CA ASP A 118 11.37 -19.83 17.74
C ASP A 118 12.36 -18.68 18.00
N LYS A 119 12.15 -17.52 17.42
CA LYS A 119 13.13 -16.41 17.45
C LYS A 119 12.67 -15.17 18.21
N LEU A 120 11.38 -14.88 18.19
CA LEU A 120 10.84 -13.72 18.88
C LEU A 120 10.55 -14.06 20.35
N VAL A 121 11.00 -13.19 21.24
CA VAL A 121 10.74 -13.32 22.68
C VAL A 121 9.36 -12.71 22.96
N ILE A 122 8.30 -13.49 22.68
CA ILE A 122 6.90 -13.11 22.94
C ILE A 122 6.41 -13.93 24.13
N PRO A 123 5.72 -13.31 25.12
CA PRO A 123 5.10 -14.05 26.21
C PRO A 123 4.13 -15.11 25.66
N GLN A 124 4.15 -16.30 26.20
CA GLN A 124 3.34 -17.44 25.71
C GLN A 124 1.83 -17.13 25.69
N GLU A 125 1.36 -16.33 26.64
CA GLU A 125 -0.04 -15.88 26.70
C GLU A 125 -0.45 -15.04 25.49
N LYS A 126 0.50 -14.33 24.84
CA LYS A 126 0.29 -13.43 23.70
C LYS A 126 0.69 -14.02 22.36
N LEU A 127 1.21 -15.24 22.34
CA LEU A 127 1.71 -15.88 21.12
C LEU A 127 0.60 -16.12 20.11
N SER A 128 -0.57 -16.56 20.55
CA SER A 128 -1.74 -16.78 19.69
C SER A 128 -2.19 -15.49 19.01
N ASP A 129 -2.25 -14.40 19.76
CA ASP A 129 -2.68 -13.09 19.25
C ASP A 129 -1.66 -12.55 18.23
N ALA A 130 -0.36 -12.70 18.50
CA ALA A 130 0.71 -12.31 17.59
C ALA A 130 0.65 -13.07 16.25
N ILE A 131 0.34 -14.36 16.27
CA ILE A 131 0.18 -15.20 15.08
C ILE A 131 -1.03 -14.74 14.26
N ILE A 132 -2.17 -14.47 14.89
CA ILE A 132 -3.38 -14.00 14.19
C ILE A 132 -3.11 -12.64 13.54
N VAL A 133 -2.47 -11.72 14.25
CA VAL A 133 -2.10 -10.41 13.72
C VAL A 133 -1.14 -10.56 12.53
N PHE A 134 -0.14 -11.42 12.64
CA PHE A 134 0.80 -11.68 11.56
C PHE A 134 0.11 -12.21 10.30
N TYR A 135 -0.76 -13.20 10.43
CA TYR A 135 -1.47 -13.74 9.26
C TYR A 135 -2.41 -12.73 8.62
N SER A 136 -3.07 -11.92 9.43
CA SER A 136 -3.92 -10.83 8.93
C SER A 136 -3.12 -9.78 8.16
N MET A 137 -1.94 -9.40 8.68
CA MET A 137 -1.03 -8.48 8.01
C MET A 137 -0.47 -9.08 6.71
N LEU A 138 -0.07 -10.34 6.71
CA LEU A 138 0.47 -11.04 5.56
C LEU A 138 -0.56 -11.12 4.43
N PHE A 139 -1.80 -11.47 4.76
CA PHE A 139 -2.91 -11.50 3.81
C PHE A 139 -3.20 -10.10 3.23
N SER A 140 -3.24 -9.08 4.09
CA SER A 140 -3.43 -7.69 3.69
C SER A 140 -2.33 -7.21 2.73
N LEU A 141 -1.07 -7.60 2.98
CA LEU A 141 0.06 -7.29 2.10
C LEU A 141 -0.09 -7.95 0.71
N GLY A 142 -0.48 -9.21 0.67
CA GLY A 142 -0.74 -9.91 -0.58
C GLY A 142 -1.80 -9.18 -1.42
N LEU A 143 -2.91 -8.78 -0.79
CA LEU A 143 -3.95 -7.99 -1.46
C LEU A 143 -3.43 -6.62 -1.93
N THR A 144 -2.69 -5.91 -1.07
CA THR A 144 -2.12 -4.60 -1.40
C THR A 144 -1.19 -4.70 -2.61
N LEU A 145 -0.38 -5.76 -2.70
CA LEU A 145 0.49 -5.98 -3.86
C LEU A 145 -0.31 -6.14 -5.15
N VAL A 146 -1.35 -6.96 -5.15
CA VAL A 146 -2.20 -7.15 -6.33
C VAL A 146 -2.90 -5.84 -6.73
N PHE A 147 -3.44 -5.10 -5.75
CA PHE A 147 -4.12 -3.83 -6.01
C PHE A 147 -3.19 -2.69 -6.42
N SER A 148 -1.89 -2.77 -6.15
CA SER A 148 -0.91 -1.77 -6.57
C SER A 148 -0.79 -1.62 -8.10
N VAL A 149 -1.23 -2.63 -8.87
CA VAL A 149 -1.34 -2.54 -10.33
C VAL A 149 -2.34 -1.46 -10.75
N TYR A 150 -3.50 -1.42 -10.09
CA TYR A 150 -4.53 -0.40 -10.35
C TYR A 150 -4.05 0.99 -9.96
N GLU A 151 -3.34 1.10 -8.86
CA GLU A 151 -2.69 2.35 -8.43
C GLU A 151 -1.68 2.84 -9.46
N SER A 152 -0.88 1.94 -10.02
CA SER A 152 0.07 2.23 -11.09
C SER A 152 -0.60 2.80 -12.34
N VAL A 153 -1.78 2.31 -12.72
CA VAL A 153 -2.56 2.84 -13.85
C VAL A 153 -3.10 4.24 -13.55
N LEU A 154 -3.57 4.50 -12.33
CA LEU A 154 -4.05 5.84 -11.93
C LEU A 154 -2.95 6.88 -12.02
N ILE A 155 -1.76 6.53 -11.55
CA ILE A 155 -0.59 7.40 -11.59
C ILE A 155 -0.14 7.61 -13.06
N ALA A 156 -0.07 6.54 -13.86
CA ALA A 156 0.33 6.61 -15.27
C ALA A 156 -0.63 7.47 -16.11
N ARG A 157 -1.92 7.46 -15.78
CA ARG A 157 -2.93 8.33 -16.42
C ARG A 157 -2.95 9.76 -15.87
N GLU A 158 -2.03 10.11 -14.97
CA GLU A 158 -1.95 11.41 -14.30
C GLU A 158 -3.26 11.83 -13.60
N ASN A 159 -4.11 10.86 -13.21
CA ASN A 159 -5.36 11.15 -12.51
C ASN A 159 -5.09 11.34 -11.00
N MET A 160 -4.26 12.34 -10.68
CA MET A 160 -3.81 12.62 -9.31
C MET A 160 -4.95 13.03 -8.38
N LYS A 161 -6.06 13.56 -8.93
CA LYS A 161 -7.24 13.88 -8.14
C LYS A 161 -7.87 12.62 -7.54
N LEU A 162 -8.15 11.62 -8.38
CA LEU A 162 -8.76 10.37 -7.94
C LEU A 162 -7.82 9.63 -6.97
N TYR A 163 -6.53 9.62 -7.28
CA TYR A 163 -5.51 9.05 -6.41
C TYR A 163 -5.46 9.70 -5.02
N ALA A 164 -5.53 11.03 -4.96
CA ALA A 164 -5.55 11.76 -3.70
C ALA A 164 -6.83 11.49 -2.88
N TYR A 165 -8.00 11.53 -3.52
CA TYR A 165 -9.28 11.25 -2.85
C TYR A 165 -9.37 9.83 -2.33
N LEU A 166 -8.95 8.83 -3.12
CA LEU A 166 -8.92 7.43 -2.68
C LEU A 166 -8.00 7.24 -1.47
N GLY A 167 -6.82 7.86 -1.48
CA GLY A 167 -5.91 7.76 -0.34
C GLY A 167 -6.42 8.45 0.92
N MET A 168 -7.13 9.58 0.81
CA MET A 168 -7.77 10.23 1.96
C MET A 168 -8.95 9.40 2.46
N PHE A 169 -9.76 8.85 1.56
CA PHE A 169 -10.88 7.97 1.92
C PHE A 169 -10.40 6.72 2.65
N ASP A 170 -9.34 6.06 2.15
CA ASP A 170 -8.73 4.90 2.80
C ASP A 170 -8.26 5.22 4.23
N ALA A 171 -7.60 6.36 4.41
CA ALA A 171 -7.15 6.81 5.74
C ALA A 171 -8.34 7.05 6.68
N MET A 172 -9.40 7.70 6.21
CA MET A 172 -10.62 7.91 7.01
C MET A 172 -11.33 6.60 7.34
N ALA A 173 -11.45 5.68 6.35
CA ALA A 173 -12.07 4.38 6.57
C ALA A 173 -11.33 3.57 7.63
N LYS A 174 -9.99 3.55 7.58
CA LYS A 174 -9.15 2.90 8.60
C LYS A 174 -9.36 3.53 9.99
N PHE A 175 -9.43 4.85 10.05
CA PHE A 175 -9.69 5.56 11.31
C PHE A 175 -11.08 5.23 11.88
N CYS A 176 -12.14 5.24 11.03
CA CYS A 176 -13.50 4.90 11.45
C CYS A 176 -13.65 3.42 11.88
N LEU A 177 -12.91 2.50 11.24
CA LEU A 177 -12.93 1.08 11.62
C LEU A 177 -12.22 0.81 12.94
N LEU A 178 -11.29 1.69 13.32
CA LEU A 178 -10.54 1.56 14.57
C LEU A 178 -11.31 2.11 15.77
N TYR A 179 -12.16 3.11 15.57
CA TYR A 179 -12.95 3.76 16.62
C TYR A 179 -14.29 3.05 16.82
#